data_2043c2caad2d7d2cd6bfb9c7721c36aa
#
_entry.id   2043c2caad2d7d2cd6bfb9c7721c36aa
#
_cell.length_a   1.000
_cell.length_b   1.000
_cell.length_c   1.000
_cell.angle_alpha   90.00
_cell.angle_beta   90.00
_cell.angle_gamma   90.00
#
_symmetry.space_group_name_H-M   'P 1'
#
loop_
_entity.id
_entity.type
_entity.pdbx_description
1 polymer ?
#
loop_
_entity_poly.entity_id
_entity_poly.type
_entity_poly.pdbx_seq_one_letter_code
_entity_poly.pdbx_strand_id
1 'polypeptide(L)'
;MKIRVLVVDDSTFFRKQLTKIIEADPDLEVAGTAINGKDGIDKCRALRPDVITMDVEMPVMTGVDATRAIMAEMPTPILMFSSLTKDGATLTFDALDAGALDYMTKNFNDVVRGENGAAEELCQKIKNIAHSRVLRRSSRAPAAPSGRSAAGSAASSV
;
A
#
# COMPACT_ATOMS: atom_id res chain seq x y z
N MET A 1 13.52 -5.79 13.34
CA MET A 1 12.08 -5.49 13.41
C MET A 1 11.39 -5.93 12.15
N LYS A 2 10.18 -6.42 12.30
CA LYS A 2 9.41 -6.85 11.15
C LYS A 2 8.60 -5.69 10.57
N ILE A 3 8.41 -5.73 9.26
CA ILE A 3 7.54 -4.79 8.57
C ILE A 3 6.11 -5.22 8.85
N ARG A 4 5.30 -4.31 9.35
CA ARG A 4 3.91 -4.60 9.74
C ARG A 4 2.98 -4.28 8.58
N VAL A 5 2.20 -5.27 8.15
CA VAL A 5 1.35 -5.15 6.97
C VAL A 5 -0.13 -5.24 7.35
N LEU A 6 -0.95 -4.33 6.84
CA LEU A 6 -2.40 -4.40 6.98
C LEU A 6 -2.95 -4.94 5.64
N VAL A 7 -3.72 -6.02 5.71
CA VAL A 7 -4.30 -6.65 4.53
C VAL A 7 -5.76 -6.25 4.40
N VAL A 8 -6.12 -5.54 3.35
CA VAL A 8 -7.49 -5.06 3.11
C VAL A 8 -8.05 -5.73 1.87
N ASP A 9 -9.03 -6.60 2.04
CA ASP A 9 -9.64 -7.35 0.94
C ASP A 9 -11.00 -7.88 1.42
N ASP A 10 -12.00 -7.85 0.56
CA ASP A 10 -13.33 -8.34 0.93
C ASP A 10 -13.44 -9.87 0.86
N SER A 11 -12.50 -10.54 0.23
CA SER A 11 -12.50 -12.01 0.13
C SER A 11 -11.81 -12.62 1.34
N THR A 12 -12.56 -13.35 2.13
CA THR A 12 -12.02 -14.05 3.30
C THR A 12 -10.90 -15.00 2.91
N PHE A 13 -11.11 -15.72 1.83
CA PHE A 13 -10.13 -16.70 1.36
C PHE A 13 -8.83 -16.01 0.94
N PHE A 14 -8.93 -14.95 0.18
CA PHE A 14 -7.75 -14.25 -0.29
C PHE A 14 -7.00 -13.59 0.88
N ARG A 15 -7.73 -13.00 1.83
CA ARG A 15 -7.09 -12.45 3.04
C ARG A 15 -6.28 -13.50 3.78
N LYS A 16 -6.84 -14.69 3.92
CA LYS A 16 -6.14 -15.78 4.62
C LYS A 16 -4.89 -16.21 3.86
N GLN A 17 -4.98 -16.28 2.54
CA GLN A 17 -3.82 -16.68 1.73
C GLN A 17 -2.71 -15.64 1.79
N LEU A 18 -3.07 -14.36 1.69
CA LEU A 18 -2.08 -13.30 1.81
C LEU A 18 -1.43 -13.29 3.18
N THR A 19 -2.23 -13.48 4.23
CA THR A 19 -1.70 -13.54 5.60
C THR A 19 -0.67 -14.66 5.72
N LYS A 20 -0.99 -15.83 5.17
CA LYS A 20 -0.10 -16.98 5.22
C LYS A 20 1.20 -16.71 4.48
N ILE A 21 1.12 -16.13 3.30
CA ILE A 21 2.30 -15.82 2.50
C ILE A 21 3.16 -14.78 3.21
N ILE A 22 2.55 -13.74 3.71
CA ILE A 22 3.27 -12.65 4.36
C ILE A 22 3.96 -13.14 5.63
N GLU A 23 3.24 -13.90 6.44
CA GLU A 23 3.81 -14.37 7.72
C GLU A 23 4.83 -15.48 7.56
N ALA A 24 4.92 -16.09 6.38
CA ALA A 24 5.97 -17.04 6.10
C ALA A 24 7.31 -16.35 5.87
N ASP A 25 7.31 -15.06 5.59
CA ASP A 25 8.54 -14.29 5.39
C ASP A 25 9.05 -13.78 6.74
N PRO A 26 10.28 -14.06 7.13
CA PRO A 26 10.78 -13.69 8.45
C PRO A 26 10.87 -12.18 8.67
N ASP A 27 10.86 -11.39 7.61
CA ASP A 27 10.96 -9.93 7.74
C ASP A 27 9.61 -9.23 7.78
N LEU A 28 8.53 -9.97 7.63
CA LEU A 28 7.18 -9.41 7.55
C LEU A 28 6.26 -10.01 8.60
N GLU A 29 5.26 -9.24 8.99
CA GLU A 29 4.17 -9.76 9.83
C GLU A 29 2.88 -9.05 9.47
N VAL A 30 1.75 -9.70 9.69
CA VAL A 30 0.45 -9.09 9.44
C VAL A 30 -0.02 -8.41 10.72
N ALA A 31 -0.15 -7.09 10.66
CA ALA A 31 -0.62 -6.31 11.80
C ALA A 31 -2.12 -6.47 12.01
N GLY A 32 -2.86 -6.73 10.95
CA GLY A 32 -4.29 -6.92 11.01
C GLY A 32 -4.87 -7.08 9.62
N THR A 33 -6.17 -7.34 9.55
CA THR A 33 -6.88 -7.48 8.30
C THR A 33 -8.14 -6.64 8.33
N ALA A 34 -8.63 -6.22 7.15
CA ALA A 34 -9.83 -5.43 7.02
C ALA A 34 -10.66 -5.97 5.86
N ILE A 35 -11.97 -5.81 5.93
CA ILE A 35 -12.90 -6.42 4.98
C ILE A 35 -13.39 -5.49 3.89
N ASN A 36 -13.13 -4.19 4.02
CA ASN A 36 -13.48 -3.20 2.99
C ASN A 36 -12.66 -1.94 3.22
N GLY A 37 -12.86 -0.95 2.37
CA GLY A 37 -12.07 0.28 2.44
C GLY A 37 -12.27 1.06 3.73
N LYS A 38 -13.50 1.12 4.23
CA LYS A 38 -13.78 1.85 5.47
C LYS A 38 -13.10 1.17 6.65
N ASP A 39 -13.23 -0.15 6.75
CA ASP A 39 -12.58 -0.93 7.78
C ASP A 39 -11.06 -0.78 7.68
N GLY A 40 -10.55 -0.69 6.45
CA GLY A 40 -9.13 -0.47 6.20
C GLY A 40 -8.63 0.86 6.74
N ILE A 41 -9.41 1.92 6.56
CA ILE A 41 -9.07 3.24 7.09
C ILE A 41 -9.05 3.18 8.62
N ASP A 42 -10.08 2.60 9.23
CA ASP A 42 -10.17 2.49 10.69
C ASP A 42 -9.01 1.68 11.26
N LYS A 43 -8.68 0.56 10.62
CA LYS A 43 -7.57 -0.30 11.07
C LYS A 43 -6.22 0.38 10.85
N CYS A 44 -6.07 1.13 9.77
CA CYS A 44 -4.85 1.89 9.52
C CYS A 44 -4.64 2.92 10.63
N ARG A 45 -5.71 3.58 11.03
CA ARG A 45 -5.65 4.58 12.09
C ARG A 45 -5.28 3.93 13.43
N ALA A 46 -5.85 2.77 13.70
CA ALA A 46 -5.62 2.08 14.97
C ALA A 46 -4.27 1.37 15.04
N LEU A 47 -3.85 0.74 13.96
CA LEU A 47 -2.68 -0.13 13.96
C LEU A 47 -1.40 0.53 13.46
N ARG A 48 -1.53 1.59 12.70
CA ARG A 48 -0.38 2.30 12.10
C ARG A 48 0.59 1.34 11.41
N PRO A 49 0.12 0.62 10.38
CA PRO A 49 0.98 -0.34 9.68
C PRO A 49 2.08 0.36 8.88
N ASP A 50 3.09 -0.38 8.51
CA ASP A 50 4.17 0.14 7.66
C ASP A 50 3.79 0.06 6.19
N VAL A 51 2.96 -0.89 5.81
CA VAL A 51 2.50 -1.09 4.43
C VAL A 51 1.08 -1.60 4.47
N ILE A 52 0.30 -1.26 3.47
CA ILE A 52 -1.07 -1.77 3.31
C ILE A 52 -1.16 -2.49 1.97
N THR A 53 -1.73 -3.69 1.94
CA THR A 53 -2.15 -4.30 0.68
C THR A 53 -3.64 -4.04 0.55
N MET A 54 -4.08 -3.53 -0.60
CA MET A 54 -5.44 -3.05 -0.79
C MET A 54 -6.03 -3.55 -2.10
N ASP A 55 -7.16 -4.24 -2.02
CA ASP A 55 -7.90 -4.63 -3.21
C ASP A 55 -8.53 -3.37 -3.81
N VAL A 56 -8.50 -3.22 -5.13
CA VAL A 56 -9.09 -2.04 -5.77
C VAL A 56 -10.61 -2.11 -5.80
N GLU A 57 -11.19 -3.31 -5.93
CA GLU A 57 -12.63 -3.47 -6.02
C GLU A 57 -13.20 -4.09 -4.76
N MET A 58 -13.91 -3.31 -3.98
CA MET A 58 -14.53 -3.76 -2.74
C MET A 58 -15.89 -3.10 -2.57
N PRO A 59 -16.83 -3.76 -1.86
CA PRO A 59 -18.10 -3.11 -1.55
C PRO A 59 -17.91 -2.01 -0.51
N VAL A 60 -18.90 -1.18 -0.34
CA VAL A 60 -18.93 -0.06 0.62
C VAL A 60 -18.00 1.07 0.22
N MET A 61 -16.73 0.81 0.03
CA MET A 61 -15.76 1.83 -0.37
C MET A 61 -14.68 1.16 -1.20
N THR A 62 -14.40 1.69 -2.39
CA THR A 62 -13.38 1.11 -3.27
C THR A 62 -11.99 1.34 -2.69
N GLY A 63 -11.03 0.56 -3.18
CA GLY A 63 -9.64 0.76 -2.80
C GLY A 63 -9.11 2.13 -3.19
N VAL A 64 -9.64 2.72 -4.27
CA VAL A 64 -9.24 4.05 -4.70
C VAL A 64 -9.65 5.10 -3.67
N ASP A 65 -10.91 5.05 -3.23
CA ASP A 65 -11.41 6.01 -2.24
C ASP A 65 -10.70 5.83 -0.90
N ALA A 66 -10.45 4.59 -0.50
CA ALA A 66 -9.73 4.31 0.73
C ALA A 66 -8.29 4.85 0.63
N THR A 67 -7.65 4.68 -0.52
CA THR A 67 -6.30 5.20 -0.74
C THR A 67 -6.26 6.72 -0.60
N ARG A 68 -7.22 7.42 -1.21
CA ARG A 68 -7.29 8.88 -1.09
C ARG A 68 -7.41 9.30 0.36
N ALA A 69 -8.29 8.65 1.12
CA ALA A 69 -8.49 8.99 2.52
C ALA A 69 -7.25 8.73 3.37
N ILE A 70 -6.61 7.60 3.16
CA ILE A 70 -5.40 7.25 3.89
C ILE A 70 -4.27 8.22 3.56
N MET A 71 -4.07 8.52 2.28
CA MET A 71 -3.00 9.43 1.89
C MET A 71 -3.23 10.86 2.37
N ALA A 72 -4.48 11.25 2.55
CA ALA A 72 -4.81 12.59 3.07
C ALA A 72 -4.59 12.68 4.58
N GLU A 73 -4.90 11.64 5.32
CA GLU A 73 -4.86 11.68 6.78
C GLU A 73 -3.57 11.10 7.37
N MET A 74 -3.11 9.97 6.85
CA MET A 74 -1.96 9.26 7.42
C MET A 74 -1.23 8.53 6.29
N PRO A 75 -0.49 9.26 5.46
CA PRO A 75 0.17 8.67 4.29
C PRO A 75 0.95 7.41 4.64
N THR A 76 0.59 6.32 4.01
CA THR A 76 1.18 5.00 4.26
C THR A 76 1.40 4.32 2.91
N PRO A 77 2.52 3.62 2.71
CA PRO A 77 2.74 2.90 1.46
C PRO A 77 1.63 1.88 1.20
N ILE A 78 1.05 1.92 0.01
CA ILE A 78 -0.04 1.03 -0.36
C ILE A 78 0.33 0.25 -1.63
N LEU A 79 0.16 -1.07 -1.57
CA LEU A 79 0.29 -1.96 -2.72
C LEU A 79 -1.11 -2.38 -3.12
N MET A 80 -1.51 -2.04 -4.36
CA MET A 80 -2.84 -2.38 -4.83
C MET A 80 -2.89 -3.77 -5.43
N PHE A 81 -4.02 -4.46 -5.25
CA PHE A 81 -4.31 -5.69 -5.98
C PHE A 81 -5.35 -5.38 -7.03
N SER A 82 -5.00 -5.62 -8.30
CA SER A 82 -5.83 -5.30 -9.44
C SER A 82 -6.46 -6.57 -9.99
N SER A 83 -7.75 -6.54 -10.28
CA SER A 83 -8.38 -7.66 -10.96
C SER A 83 -7.97 -7.63 -12.43
N LEU A 84 -8.23 -8.74 -13.13
CA LEU A 84 -7.88 -8.85 -14.55
C LEU A 84 -8.94 -8.23 -15.46
N THR A 85 -9.95 -7.58 -14.89
CA THR A 85 -11.00 -6.96 -15.67
C THR A 85 -10.57 -5.58 -16.16
N LYS A 86 -11.26 -5.07 -17.17
CA LYS A 86 -11.01 -3.73 -17.67
C LYS A 86 -11.28 -2.68 -16.59
N ASP A 87 -12.35 -2.86 -15.83
CA ASP A 87 -12.68 -1.93 -14.74
C ASP A 87 -11.62 -1.95 -13.65
N GLY A 88 -11.10 -3.13 -13.33
CA GLY A 88 -10.04 -3.26 -12.36
C GLY A 88 -8.77 -2.53 -12.79
N ALA A 89 -8.44 -2.58 -14.07
CA ALA A 89 -7.27 -1.87 -14.59
C ALA A 89 -7.44 -0.36 -14.44
N THR A 90 -8.62 0.16 -14.78
CA THR A 90 -8.91 1.59 -14.66
C THR A 90 -8.81 2.04 -13.20
N LEU A 91 -9.39 1.26 -12.28
CA LEU A 91 -9.34 1.57 -10.86
C LEU A 91 -7.91 1.52 -10.33
N THR A 92 -7.08 0.64 -10.87
CA THR A 92 -5.69 0.56 -10.46
C THR A 92 -4.94 1.84 -10.82
N PHE A 93 -5.14 2.36 -12.03
CA PHE A 93 -4.50 3.62 -12.41
C PHE A 93 -5.00 4.77 -11.55
N ASP A 94 -6.30 4.80 -11.23
CA ASP A 94 -6.85 5.81 -10.35
C ASP A 94 -6.23 5.72 -8.95
N ALA A 95 -6.00 4.50 -8.46
CA ALA A 95 -5.37 4.29 -7.16
C ALA A 95 -3.93 4.78 -7.15
N LEU A 96 -3.19 4.55 -8.23
CA LEU A 96 -1.82 5.05 -8.34
C LEU A 96 -1.80 6.57 -8.35
N ASP A 97 -2.74 7.20 -9.04
CA ASP A 97 -2.87 8.65 -9.03
C ASP A 97 -3.24 9.16 -7.64
N ALA A 98 -4.00 8.38 -6.88
CA ALA A 98 -4.39 8.74 -5.52
C ALA A 98 -3.25 8.58 -4.51
N GLY A 99 -2.17 7.93 -4.89
CA GLY A 99 -0.99 7.84 -4.04
C GLY A 99 -0.47 6.44 -3.75
N ALA A 100 -1.11 5.39 -4.28
CA ALA A 100 -0.57 4.03 -4.12
C ALA A 100 0.77 3.94 -4.83
N LEU A 101 1.68 3.14 -4.31
CA LEU A 101 3.05 3.10 -4.80
C LEU A 101 3.32 2.02 -5.83
N ASP A 102 2.53 0.96 -5.84
CA ASP A 102 2.72 -0.14 -6.78
C ASP A 102 1.45 -0.98 -6.84
N TYR A 103 1.43 -1.96 -7.69
CA TYR A 103 0.30 -2.87 -7.83
C TYR A 103 0.75 -4.28 -8.19
N MET A 104 -0.13 -5.25 -7.94
CA MET A 104 0.02 -6.62 -8.40
C MET A 104 -1.30 -7.07 -8.95
N THR A 105 -1.26 -7.97 -9.94
CA THR A 105 -2.47 -8.57 -10.48
C THR A 105 -3.00 -9.59 -9.47
N LYS A 106 -4.29 -9.56 -9.23
CA LYS A 106 -4.93 -10.49 -8.31
C LYS A 106 -5.21 -11.78 -9.08
N ASN A 107 -4.17 -12.52 -9.39
CA ASN A 107 -4.29 -13.80 -10.06
C ASN A 107 -4.42 -14.87 -9.00
N PHE A 108 -5.61 -15.42 -8.90
CA PHE A 108 -5.95 -16.39 -7.87
C PHE A 108 -5.00 -17.58 -7.84
N ASN A 109 -4.75 -18.18 -9.01
CA ASN A 109 -3.90 -19.34 -9.06
C ASN A 109 -2.46 -19.05 -8.67
N ASP A 110 -1.92 -17.93 -9.15
CA ASP A 110 -0.53 -17.59 -8.87
C ASP A 110 -0.32 -17.28 -7.40
N VAL A 111 -1.20 -16.46 -6.82
CA VAL A 111 -1.05 -16.04 -5.44
C VAL A 111 -1.39 -17.17 -4.47
N VAL A 112 -2.52 -17.84 -4.69
CA VAL A 112 -2.98 -18.87 -3.79
C VAL A 112 -2.09 -20.09 -3.79
N ARG A 113 -1.60 -20.50 -4.96
CA ARG A 113 -0.76 -21.68 -5.09
C ARG A 113 0.72 -21.38 -5.04
N GLY A 114 1.08 -20.11 -5.00
CA GLY A 114 2.50 -19.72 -5.04
C GLY A 114 3.14 -19.98 -6.38
N GLU A 115 2.35 -20.05 -7.45
CA GLU A 115 2.87 -20.32 -8.79
C GLU A 115 3.51 -19.07 -9.39
N ASN A 116 4.42 -19.29 -10.31
CA ASN A 116 5.10 -18.21 -11.05
C ASN A 116 5.81 -17.20 -10.15
N GLY A 117 6.19 -17.62 -8.96
CA GLY A 117 6.91 -16.73 -8.05
C GLY A 117 6.07 -15.61 -7.46
N ALA A 118 4.74 -15.75 -7.47
CA ALA A 118 3.87 -14.70 -6.99
C ALA A 118 4.06 -14.39 -5.50
N ALA A 119 4.30 -15.40 -4.68
CA ALA A 119 4.52 -15.19 -3.26
C ALA A 119 5.81 -14.39 -3.02
N GLU A 120 6.86 -14.73 -3.71
CA GLU A 120 8.13 -14.01 -3.62
C GLU A 120 7.98 -12.59 -4.13
N GLU A 121 7.26 -12.41 -5.23
CA GLU A 121 7.02 -11.09 -5.80
C GLU A 121 6.24 -10.22 -4.83
N LEU A 122 5.22 -10.76 -4.19
CA LEU A 122 4.42 -10.03 -3.21
C LEU A 122 5.30 -9.53 -2.06
N CYS A 123 6.05 -10.44 -1.46
CA CYS A 123 6.90 -10.08 -0.32
C CYS A 123 7.96 -9.05 -0.72
N GLN A 124 8.54 -9.20 -1.91
CA GLN A 124 9.55 -8.26 -2.38
C GLN A 124 8.97 -6.87 -2.63
N LYS A 125 7.78 -6.80 -3.23
CA LYS A 125 7.11 -5.50 -3.46
C LYS A 125 6.77 -4.83 -2.14
N ILE A 126 6.30 -5.58 -1.15
CA ILE A 126 6.00 -5.02 0.17
C ILE A 126 7.27 -4.42 0.79
N LYS A 127 8.37 -5.15 0.74
CA LYS A 127 9.64 -4.66 1.29
C LYS A 127 10.12 -3.42 0.56
N ASN A 128 10.00 -3.41 -0.77
CA ASN A 128 10.44 -2.28 -1.57
C ASN A 128 9.68 -0.99 -1.24
N ILE A 129 8.36 -1.06 -1.13
CA ILE A 129 7.58 0.15 -0.85
C ILE A 129 7.71 0.58 0.61
N ALA A 130 7.91 -0.36 1.53
CA ALA A 130 8.18 -0.01 2.92
C ALA A 130 9.50 0.73 3.03
N HIS A 131 10.50 0.30 2.28
CA HIS A 131 11.81 0.95 2.24
C HIS A 131 11.69 2.36 1.67
N SER A 132 10.86 2.54 0.64
CA SER A 132 10.61 3.86 0.07
C SER A 132 10.05 4.82 1.11
N ARG A 133 9.19 4.34 2.01
CA ARG A 133 8.66 5.19 3.06
C ARG A 133 9.77 5.72 3.97
N VAL A 134 10.71 4.84 4.34
CA VAL A 134 11.82 5.24 5.20
C VAL A 134 12.65 6.29 4.49
N LEU A 135 12.97 6.09 3.22
CA LEU A 135 13.73 7.06 2.45
C LEU A 135 13.01 8.39 2.32
N ARG A 136 11.69 8.35 2.09
CA ARG A 136 10.91 9.58 1.97
C ARG A 136 10.89 10.36 3.27
N ARG A 137 10.78 9.68 4.41
CA ARG A 137 10.83 10.35 5.69
C ARG A 137 12.17 11.03 5.90
N SER A 138 13.24 10.32 5.62
CA SER A 138 14.58 10.87 5.77
C SER A 138 14.78 12.09 4.88
N SER A 139 14.29 12.02 3.64
CA SER A 139 14.42 13.13 2.72
C SER A 139 13.62 14.34 3.17
N ARG A 140 12.43 14.10 3.71
CA ARG A 140 11.60 15.21 4.12
C ARG A 140 12.12 15.95 5.32
N ALA A 141 12.73 15.23 6.22
CA ALA A 141 13.17 15.86 7.45
C ALA A 141 14.11 17.04 7.21
N PRO A 142 15.18 16.86 6.48
CA PRO A 142 16.05 18.00 6.27
C PRO A 142 15.50 19.02 5.30
N ALA A 143 14.66 18.63 4.41
CA ALA A 143 14.16 19.57 3.46
C ALA A 143 13.03 20.36 3.95
N ALA A 144 12.51 20.00 5.00
CA ALA A 144 11.35 20.61 5.46
C ALA A 144 11.37 22.01 5.41
N PRO A 145 12.02 22.73 5.83
CA PRO A 145 11.76 24.06 5.73
C PRO A 145 12.25 24.60 4.58
N SER A 146 13.14 24.44 4.25
CA SER A 146 13.65 25.26 3.39
C SER A 146 13.27 25.10 2.22
N GLY A 147 13.06 24.34 2.01
CA GLY A 147 12.81 24.23 0.87
C GLY A 147 12.65 25.22 0.14
N ARG A 148 12.22 25.64 0.10
CA ARG A 148 12.02 26.46 -0.64
C ARG A 148 12.40 27.48 -0.54
N SER A 149 12.49 27.70 0.10
CA SER A 149 12.67 28.88 0.25
C SER A 149 13.67 29.25 -0.30
N ALA A 150 14.14 28.84 -0.08
CA ALA A 150 15.09 29.38 -0.38
C ALA A 150 15.13 29.74 -1.48
N ALA A 151 14.90 29.32 -1.82
CA ALA A 151 15.11 29.71 -2.79
C ALA A 151 14.79 30.73 -3.04
N GLY A 152 14.36 30.81 -2.86
CA GLY A 152 14.07 31.63 -3.20
C GLY A 152 14.67 32.58 -3.14
N SER A 153 14.86 32.61 -2.75
CA SER A 153 15.21 33.52 -2.72
C SER A 153 15.99 33.85 -3.30
N ALA A 154 16.18 33.39 -3.36
CA ALA A 154 16.87 33.75 -3.73
C ALA A 154 16.75 34.27 -4.57
N ALA A 155 16.51 34.10 -4.81
CA ALA A 155 16.43 34.51 -5.46
C ALA A 155 16.32 35.47 -5.56
N SER A 156 16.32 35.71 -5.45
CA SER A 156 16.23 36.52 -5.57
C SER A 156 16.83 37.37 -5.82
N SER A 157 17.07 37.47 -5.70
CA SER A 157 17.63 38.20 -5.73
C SER A 157 18.24 38.66 -6.40
N VAL A 158 18.25 38.71 -6.65
CA VAL A 158 18.74 39.12 -7.16
C VAL A 158 18.87 39.49 -7.57
#